data_b36407e43fdf5f800a863ba6fb5463cc
#
_entry.id   b36407e43fdf5f800a863ba6fb5463cc
#
_cell.length_a   1.000
_cell.length_b   1.000
_cell.length_c   1.000
_cell.angle_alpha   90.00
_cell.angle_beta   90.00
_cell.angle_gamma   90.00
#
_symmetry.space_group_name_H-M   'P 1'
#
loop_
_entity.id
_entity.type
_entity.pdbx_description
1 polymer ?
#
loop_
_entity_poly.entity_id
_entity_poly.type
_entity_poly.pdbx_seq_one_letter_code
_entity_poly.pdbx_strand_id
1 'polypeptide(L)'
;IPNLEFIPSHDTFNRFFSIIKPEYFELIFRNWVKQVCQEVKGVIAIDGKLMRGPSKCDGEHTTGKEGFKLWMVSAWSAANGISLGQVKVDDKSNEITAIPLLLNSLDLNDCIVTIDAMGCQTDITRTIIERDANYIIAIKDNKKKNYQLAKQIIEDYQDKDEIINRVTRHVSQNTGHGRIETRTCTVVSYGPIMEKMFKKKLVGLKSVVGIKSERTIVATGEYTQEVRY
;
A
#
# COMPACT_ATOMS: atom_id res chain seq x y z
N ILE A 1 14.89 -20.17 19.70
CA ILE A 1 13.69 -20.97 19.36
C ILE A 1 13.79 -22.18 20.27
N PRO A 2 12.79 -22.47 21.13
CA PRO A 2 12.79 -23.70 21.91
C PRO A 2 12.93 -24.89 20.94
N ASN A 3 13.76 -25.85 21.29
CA ASN A 3 13.91 -27.09 20.53
C ASN A 3 12.56 -27.80 20.46
N LEU A 4 11.86 -27.65 19.35
CA LEU A 4 10.69 -28.45 19.06
C LEU A 4 11.20 -29.87 18.76
N GLU A 5 10.95 -30.79 19.67
CA GLU A 5 11.33 -32.22 19.50
C GLU A 5 10.62 -32.87 18.30
N PHE A 6 9.52 -32.23 17.84
CA PHE A 6 8.81 -32.69 16.63
C PHE A 6 8.08 -31.50 15.93
N ILE A 7 7.90 -31.63 14.64
CA ILE A 7 7.08 -30.71 13.86
C ILE A 7 5.64 -31.22 13.92
N PRO A 8 4.66 -30.40 14.36
CA PRO A 8 3.24 -30.80 14.39
C PRO A 8 2.74 -31.19 13.00
N SER A 9 1.83 -32.17 12.95
CA SER A 9 1.18 -32.58 11.71
C SER A 9 0.27 -31.47 11.15
N HIS A 10 -0.05 -31.54 9.86
CA HIS A 10 -1.01 -30.65 9.21
C HIS A 10 -2.37 -30.63 9.93
N ASP A 11 -2.85 -31.78 10.40
CA ASP A 11 -4.12 -31.87 11.14
C ASP A 11 -4.04 -31.17 12.50
N THR A 12 -2.89 -31.21 13.17
CA THR A 12 -2.66 -30.51 14.43
C THR A 12 -2.78 -28.99 14.21
N PHE A 13 -2.15 -28.46 13.16
CA PHE A 13 -2.30 -27.05 12.79
C PHE A 13 -3.74 -26.70 12.44
N ASN A 14 -4.42 -27.51 11.63
CA ASN A 14 -5.82 -27.31 11.27
C ASN A 14 -6.73 -27.20 12.51
N ARG A 15 -6.59 -28.15 13.44
CA ARG A 15 -7.34 -28.13 14.70
C ARG A 15 -7.02 -26.92 15.55
N PHE A 16 -5.74 -26.54 15.66
CA PHE A 16 -5.32 -25.36 16.41
C PHE A 16 -5.97 -24.10 15.83
N PHE A 17 -5.84 -23.86 14.52
CA PHE A 17 -6.38 -22.67 13.87
C PHE A 17 -7.93 -22.65 13.82
N SER A 18 -8.60 -23.80 13.91
CA SER A 18 -10.06 -23.83 14.01
C SER A 18 -10.59 -23.48 15.41
N ILE A 19 -9.76 -23.54 16.45
CA ILE A 19 -10.15 -23.29 17.84
C ILE A 19 -9.77 -21.88 18.30
N ILE A 20 -8.61 -21.38 17.83
CA ILE A 20 -8.10 -20.09 18.28
C ILE A 20 -8.98 -18.95 17.74
N LYS A 21 -9.37 -18.02 18.62
CA LYS A 21 -10.07 -16.82 18.18
C LYS A 21 -9.13 -15.91 17.41
N PRO A 22 -9.53 -15.40 16.23
CA PRO A 22 -8.68 -14.56 15.37
C PRO A 22 -8.07 -13.36 16.11
N GLU A 23 -8.82 -12.74 17.03
CA GLU A 23 -8.38 -11.55 17.76
C GLU A 23 -7.20 -11.87 18.70
N TYR A 24 -7.21 -13.04 19.34
CA TYR A 24 -6.08 -13.49 20.18
C TYR A 24 -4.86 -13.85 19.36
N PHE A 25 -5.07 -14.51 18.21
CA PHE A 25 -3.96 -14.81 17.31
C PHE A 25 -3.30 -13.53 16.80
N GLU A 26 -4.09 -12.54 16.38
CA GLU A 26 -3.61 -11.25 15.92
C GLU A 26 -2.81 -10.51 17.00
N LEU A 27 -3.29 -10.51 18.24
CA LEU A 27 -2.58 -9.90 19.37
C LEU A 27 -1.23 -10.57 19.63
N ILE A 28 -1.19 -11.91 19.66
CA ILE A 28 0.04 -12.69 19.83
C ILE A 28 1.01 -12.42 18.68
N PHE A 29 0.50 -12.43 17.45
CA PHE A 29 1.30 -12.15 16.26
C PHE A 29 1.93 -10.76 16.28
N ARG A 30 1.17 -9.72 16.61
CA ARG A 30 1.70 -8.35 16.75
C ARG A 30 2.74 -8.22 17.85
N ASN A 31 2.54 -8.87 18.98
CA ASN A 31 3.54 -8.89 20.05
C ASN A 31 4.83 -9.57 19.62
N TRP A 32 4.72 -10.67 18.87
CA TRP A 32 5.87 -11.35 18.29
C TRP A 32 6.58 -10.46 17.26
N VAL A 33 5.85 -9.80 16.36
CA VAL A 33 6.42 -8.86 15.38
C VAL A 33 7.20 -7.76 16.09
N LYS A 34 6.66 -7.16 17.16
CA LYS A 34 7.37 -6.14 17.97
C LYS A 34 8.67 -6.65 18.59
N GLN A 35 8.75 -7.92 18.95
CA GLN A 35 9.96 -8.52 19.48
C GLN A 35 11.00 -8.82 18.40
N VAL A 36 10.56 -9.23 17.22
CA VAL A 36 11.43 -9.57 16.08
C VAL A 36 11.91 -8.31 15.36
N CYS A 37 11.02 -7.36 15.12
CA CYS A 37 11.34 -6.08 14.54
C CYS A 37 11.67 -5.09 15.66
N GLN A 38 12.96 -4.96 16.01
CA GLN A 38 13.41 -3.99 17.03
C GLN A 38 12.99 -2.57 16.68
N GLU A 39 12.92 -2.27 15.39
CA GLU A 39 12.48 -0.99 14.86
C GLU A 39 11.79 -1.17 13.50
N VAL A 40 10.61 -0.60 13.36
CA VAL A 40 9.91 -0.55 12.07
C VAL A 40 10.26 0.78 11.42
N LYS A 41 11.03 0.74 10.34
CA LYS A 41 11.46 1.92 9.58
C LYS A 41 11.23 1.74 8.08
N GLY A 42 11.27 2.85 7.35
CA GLY A 42 11.20 2.87 5.90
C GLY A 42 9.78 2.72 5.37
N VAL A 43 9.61 1.92 4.32
CA VAL A 43 8.34 1.83 3.60
C VAL A 43 7.44 0.76 4.17
N ILE A 44 6.21 1.16 4.52
CA ILE A 44 5.10 0.28 4.91
C ILE A 44 4.06 0.30 3.80
N ALA A 45 3.91 -0.81 3.10
CA ALA A 45 2.91 -0.96 2.05
C ALA A 45 1.58 -1.45 2.63
N ILE A 46 0.51 -0.70 2.38
CA ILE A 46 -0.86 -1.07 2.72
C ILE A 46 -1.55 -1.56 1.45
N ASP A 47 -2.09 -2.75 1.48
CA ASP A 47 -2.77 -3.36 0.34
C ASP A 47 -4.03 -4.12 0.80
N GLY A 48 -5.11 -3.96 0.03
CA GLY A 48 -6.35 -4.68 0.22
C GLY A 48 -6.43 -5.86 -0.74
N LYS A 49 -6.76 -7.04 -0.22
CA LYS A 49 -6.83 -8.25 -1.03
C LYS A 49 -8.08 -9.06 -0.75
N LEU A 50 -8.79 -9.43 -1.82
CA LEU A 50 -9.82 -10.45 -1.76
C LEU A 50 -9.15 -11.83 -1.62
N MET A 51 -9.34 -12.44 -0.46
CA MET A 51 -8.92 -13.83 -0.25
C MET A 51 -9.94 -14.74 -0.95
N ARG A 52 -9.47 -15.46 -1.95
CA ARG A 52 -10.24 -16.51 -2.61
C ARG A 52 -10.02 -17.80 -1.82
N GLY A 53 -10.83 -17.98 -0.80
CA GLY A 53 -10.78 -19.17 0.06
C GLY A 53 -11.68 -20.30 -0.44
N PRO A 54 -11.47 -21.54 0.05
CA PRO A 54 -12.44 -22.61 -0.16
C PRO A 54 -13.78 -22.20 0.43
N SER A 55 -14.82 -22.36 -0.35
CA SER A 55 -16.20 -22.23 0.08
C SER A 55 -16.48 -23.29 1.14
N LYS A 56 -16.41 -22.95 2.42
CA LYS A 56 -17.13 -23.55 3.55
C LYS A 56 -16.35 -23.38 4.85
N CYS A 57 -16.83 -22.49 5.68
CA CYS A 57 -16.81 -22.67 7.12
C CYS A 57 -18.29 -22.93 7.50
N ASP A 58 -18.51 -23.99 8.28
CA ASP A 58 -19.80 -24.44 8.80
C ASP A 58 -20.62 -25.35 7.88
N GLY A 59 -20.62 -26.58 8.21
CA GLY A 59 -21.45 -27.77 8.00
C GLY A 59 -22.73 -27.76 7.14
N GLU A 60 -23.14 -26.67 6.54
CA GLU A 60 -24.31 -26.60 5.67
C GLU A 60 -23.91 -26.64 4.19
N HIS A 61 -24.30 -27.69 3.53
CA HIS A 61 -24.21 -27.88 2.09
C HIS A 61 -25.11 -26.87 1.35
N THR A 62 -24.67 -25.64 1.17
CA THR A 62 -25.31 -24.74 0.22
C THR A 62 -24.73 -24.99 -1.16
N THR A 63 -25.51 -25.63 -2.02
CA THR A 63 -25.31 -25.78 -3.45
C THR A 63 -25.55 -24.45 -4.18
N GLY A 64 -24.86 -23.39 -3.77
CA GLY A 64 -24.94 -22.05 -4.36
C GLY A 64 -23.58 -21.51 -4.73
N LYS A 65 -23.44 -20.96 -5.93
CA LYS A 65 -22.21 -20.44 -6.55
C LYS A 65 -21.59 -19.20 -5.89
N GLU A 66 -21.97 -18.80 -4.69
CA GLU A 66 -21.40 -17.67 -3.97
C GLU A 66 -20.45 -18.15 -2.88
N GLY A 67 -19.16 -18.30 -3.26
CA GLY A 67 -18.10 -18.55 -2.31
C GLY A 67 -17.96 -17.38 -1.31
N PHE A 68 -17.62 -17.68 -0.06
CA PHE A 68 -17.30 -16.71 0.97
C PHE A 68 -16.19 -15.75 0.48
N LYS A 69 -16.51 -14.46 0.44
CA LYS A 69 -15.58 -13.39 0.05
C LYS A 69 -15.01 -12.76 1.31
N LEU A 70 -13.75 -13.05 1.60
CA LEU A 70 -13.02 -12.42 2.69
C LEU A 70 -12.10 -11.33 2.15
N TRP A 71 -12.40 -10.07 2.43
CA TRP A 71 -11.53 -8.95 2.14
C TRP A 71 -10.62 -8.67 3.35
N MET A 72 -9.34 -8.58 3.09
CA MET A 72 -8.32 -8.28 4.10
C MET A 72 -7.51 -7.06 3.69
N VAL A 73 -7.24 -6.16 4.63
CA VAL A 73 -6.23 -5.11 4.47
C VAL A 73 -5.02 -5.50 5.29
N SER A 74 -3.84 -5.49 4.69
CA SER A 74 -2.58 -5.87 5.33
C SER A 74 -1.55 -4.76 5.25
N ALA A 75 -0.64 -4.74 6.22
CA ALA A 75 0.51 -3.85 6.26
C ALA A 75 1.80 -4.67 6.13
N TRP A 76 2.62 -4.35 5.15
CA TRP A 76 3.88 -5.02 4.86
C TRP A 76 5.06 -4.07 5.07
N SER A 77 6.02 -4.45 5.93
CA SER A 77 7.28 -3.73 6.07
C SER A 77 8.27 -4.19 5.00
N ALA A 78 8.60 -3.28 4.08
CA ALA A 78 9.55 -3.59 3.01
C ALA A 78 10.98 -3.81 3.55
N ALA A 79 11.37 -3.04 4.58
CA ALA A 79 12.69 -3.15 5.17
C ALA A 79 12.89 -4.43 5.98
N ASN A 80 11.87 -4.87 6.71
CA ASN A 80 11.94 -6.06 7.55
C ASN A 80 11.49 -7.35 6.84
N GLY A 81 10.86 -7.24 5.65
CA GLY A 81 10.35 -8.38 4.89
C GLY A 81 9.24 -9.16 5.61
N ILE A 82 8.41 -8.48 6.41
CA ILE A 82 7.38 -9.11 7.24
C ILE A 82 6.06 -8.35 7.21
N SER A 83 4.95 -9.07 7.37
CA SER A 83 3.65 -8.46 7.65
C SER A 83 3.62 -7.93 9.08
N LEU A 84 3.21 -6.68 9.27
CA LEU A 84 3.08 -6.04 10.57
C LEU A 84 1.72 -6.30 11.23
N GLY A 85 0.72 -6.62 10.43
CA GLY A 85 -0.64 -6.88 10.87
C GLY A 85 -1.62 -6.86 9.71
N GLN A 86 -2.85 -7.26 9.99
CA GLN A 86 -3.94 -7.28 9.02
C GLN A 86 -5.27 -7.05 9.71
N VAL A 87 -6.25 -6.56 8.96
CA VAL A 87 -7.62 -6.33 9.44
C VAL A 87 -8.60 -6.87 8.40
N LYS A 88 -9.60 -7.63 8.87
CA LYS A 88 -10.73 -8.02 8.04
C LYS A 88 -11.56 -6.79 7.70
N VAL A 89 -11.99 -6.68 6.45
CA VAL A 89 -12.98 -5.70 6.02
C VAL A 89 -14.36 -6.28 6.28
N ASP A 90 -15.18 -5.58 7.06
CA ASP A 90 -16.54 -6.03 7.34
C ASP A 90 -17.40 -6.04 6.08
N ASP A 91 -18.35 -6.98 5.98
CA ASP A 91 -19.19 -7.20 4.81
C ASP A 91 -20.02 -5.97 4.39
N LYS A 92 -20.31 -5.07 5.33
CA LYS A 92 -21.05 -3.80 5.12
C LYS A 92 -20.14 -2.58 4.97
N SER A 93 -18.83 -2.77 4.95
CA SER A 93 -17.84 -1.71 4.88
C SER A 93 -16.92 -1.90 3.65
N ASN A 94 -15.96 -1.03 3.51
CA ASN A 94 -14.96 -1.11 2.46
C ASN A 94 -13.54 -0.93 3.02
N GLU A 95 -12.53 -1.12 2.21
CA GLU A 95 -11.12 -0.95 2.60
C GLU A 95 -10.84 0.43 3.21
N ILE A 96 -11.56 1.48 2.79
CA ILE A 96 -11.40 2.85 3.28
C ILE A 96 -11.63 2.95 4.79
N THR A 97 -12.55 2.15 5.34
CA THR A 97 -12.83 2.12 6.78
C THR A 97 -11.88 1.20 7.56
N ALA A 98 -11.36 0.16 6.92
CA ALA A 98 -10.43 -0.79 7.54
C ALA A 98 -8.99 -0.23 7.63
N ILE A 99 -8.57 0.58 6.65
CA ILE A 99 -7.22 1.16 6.63
C ILE A 99 -6.91 1.97 7.89
N PRO A 100 -7.73 2.93 8.35
CA PRO A 100 -7.48 3.67 9.59
C PRO A 100 -7.38 2.76 10.83
N LEU A 101 -8.19 1.69 10.91
CA LEU A 101 -8.14 0.73 12.01
C LEU A 101 -6.77 0.01 12.04
N LEU A 102 -6.29 -0.43 10.87
CA LEU A 102 -4.98 -1.05 10.75
C LEU A 102 -3.86 -0.06 11.11
N LEU A 103 -3.86 1.14 10.53
CA LEU A 103 -2.85 2.18 10.82
C LEU A 103 -2.79 2.52 12.31
N ASN A 104 -3.95 2.62 12.98
CA ASN A 104 -4.04 2.91 14.41
C ASN A 104 -3.45 1.80 15.30
N SER A 105 -3.31 0.60 14.79
CA SER A 105 -2.76 -0.54 15.52
C SER A 105 -1.25 -0.72 15.36
N LEU A 106 -0.62 0.08 14.48
CA LEU A 106 0.81 -0.01 14.14
C LEU A 106 1.60 1.15 14.74
N ASP A 107 2.88 0.91 14.99
CA ASP A 107 3.85 1.97 15.23
C ASP A 107 4.43 2.40 13.87
N LEU A 108 4.18 3.64 13.49
CA LEU A 108 4.49 4.17 12.15
C LEU A 108 5.47 5.35 12.19
N ASN A 109 6.00 5.68 13.39
CA ASN A 109 6.89 6.82 13.55
C ASN A 109 8.05 6.78 12.53
N ASP A 110 8.28 7.91 11.85
CA ASP A 110 9.29 8.07 10.79
C ASP A 110 9.16 7.09 9.59
N CYS A 111 8.03 6.38 9.45
CA CYS A 111 7.76 5.52 8.31
C CYS A 111 7.18 6.29 7.11
N ILE A 112 7.25 5.67 5.94
CA ILE A 112 6.56 6.10 4.71
C ILE A 112 5.49 5.07 4.38
N VAL A 113 4.24 5.44 4.55
CA VAL A 113 3.09 4.58 4.23
C VAL A 113 2.75 4.71 2.75
N THR A 114 2.72 3.60 2.02
CA THR A 114 2.29 3.58 0.62
C THR A 114 0.94 2.89 0.50
N ILE A 115 0.01 3.53 -0.21
CA ILE A 115 -1.35 3.02 -0.44
C ILE A 115 -1.74 3.31 -1.89
N ASP A 116 -2.55 2.44 -2.47
CA ASP A 116 -3.13 2.65 -3.79
C ASP A 116 -4.13 3.82 -3.82
N ALA A 117 -4.75 4.07 -4.99
CA ALA A 117 -5.65 5.21 -5.18
C ALA A 117 -6.95 5.16 -4.35
N MET A 118 -7.33 4.01 -3.81
CA MET A 118 -8.47 3.92 -2.88
C MET A 118 -8.16 4.60 -1.56
N GLY A 119 -6.90 4.56 -1.11
CA GLY A 119 -6.40 5.24 0.08
C GLY A 119 -6.31 6.76 -0.02
N CYS A 120 -6.59 7.37 -1.18
CA CYS A 120 -6.58 8.82 -1.36
C CYS A 120 -7.78 9.49 -0.66
N GLN A 121 -7.82 9.45 0.68
CA GLN A 121 -8.89 9.98 1.54
C GLN A 121 -8.32 10.85 2.65
N THR A 122 -9.09 11.87 3.04
CA THR A 122 -8.67 12.84 4.08
C THR A 122 -8.40 12.15 5.43
N ASP A 123 -9.26 11.22 5.83
CA ASP A 123 -9.14 10.57 7.13
C ASP A 123 -7.93 9.63 7.19
N ILE A 124 -7.61 8.96 6.08
CA ILE A 124 -6.43 8.12 5.98
C ILE A 124 -5.15 8.96 6.08
N THR A 125 -5.06 10.06 5.29
CA THR A 125 -3.88 10.94 5.36
C THR A 125 -3.73 11.59 6.71
N ARG A 126 -4.85 11.99 7.36
CA ARG A 126 -4.84 12.51 8.73
C ARG A 126 -4.28 11.48 9.71
N THR A 127 -4.80 10.24 9.69
CA THR A 127 -4.34 9.16 10.58
C THR A 127 -2.84 8.90 10.42
N ILE A 128 -2.32 8.94 9.19
CA ILE A 128 -0.88 8.73 8.94
C ILE A 128 -0.06 9.88 9.56
N ILE A 129 -0.47 11.13 9.34
CA ILE A 129 0.25 12.30 9.86
C ILE A 129 0.18 12.38 11.41
N GLU A 130 -0.97 12.04 12.01
CA GLU A 130 -1.14 11.95 13.48
C GLU A 130 -0.29 10.85 14.12
N ARG A 131 0.27 9.95 13.31
CA ARG A 131 1.21 8.88 13.71
C ARG A 131 2.67 9.22 13.42
N ASP A 132 2.98 10.49 13.17
CA ASP A 132 4.33 10.97 12.84
C ASP A 132 4.95 10.25 11.63
N ALA A 133 4.10 9.79 10.69
CA ALA A 133 4.50 9.13 9.45
C ALA A 133 4.29 10.04 8.23
N ASN A 134 4.95 9.70 7.14
CA ASN A 134 4.74 10.29 5.82
C ASN A 134 3.97 9.31 4.93
N TYR A 135 3.48 9.79 3.78
CA TYR A 135 2.77 8.91 2.85
C TYR A 135 3.13 9.16 1.39
N ILE A 136 2.98 8.12 0.58
CA ILE A 136 2.92 8.18 -0.89
C ILE A 136 1.64 7.45 -1.30
N ILE A 137 0.68 8.19 -1.86
CA ILE A 137 -0.64 7.67 -2.24
C ILE A 137 -0.88 7.94 -3.72
N ALA A 138 -1.22 6.91 -4.47
CA ALA A 138 -1.54 7.06 -5.89
C ALA A 138 -2.83 7.88 -6.07
N ILE A 139 -2.87 8.73 -7.10
CA ILE A 139 -4.06 9.46 -7.51
C ILE A 139 -4.51 8.93 -8.88
N LYS A 140 -5.80 8.62 -9.01
CA LYS A 140 -6.43 8.17 -10.26
C LYS A 140 -7.71 8.97 -10.53
N ASP A 141 -8.41 8.60 -11.60
CA ASP A 141 -9.65 9.24 -12.04
C ASP A 141 -10.79 9.25 -11.00
N ASN A 142 -10.74 8.39 -9.98
CA ASN A 142 -11.67 8.44 -8.84
C ASN A 142 -11.62 9.77 -8.07
N LYS A 143 -10.53 10.55 -8.23
CA LYS A 143 -10.32 11.90 -7.70
C LYS A 143 -10.03 12.89 -8.83
N LYS A 144 -10.87 12.92 -9.85
CA LYS A 144 -10.67 13.60 -11.14
C LYS A 144 -10.03 15.00 -11.05
N LYS A 145 -10.51 15.86 -10.12
CA LYS A 145 -9.97 17.23 -9.98
C LYS A 145 -8.54 17.24 -9.44
N ASN A 146 -8.25 16.40 -8.44
CA ASN A 146 -6.91 16.30 -7.87
C ASN A 146 -5.95 15.61 -8.85
N TYR A 147 -6.43 14.61 -9.59
CA TYR A 147 -5.68 13.93 -10.64
C TYR A 147 -5.25 14.92 -11.75
N GLN A 148 -6.19 15.72 -12.27
CA GLN A 148 -5.89 16.73 -13.29
C GLN A 148 -4.92 17.79 -12.79
N LEU A 149 -5.05 18.23 -11.55
CA LEU A 149 -4.12 19.19 -10.96
C LEU A 149 -2.72 18.59 -10.81
N ALA A 150 -2.62 17.34 -10.32
CA ALA A 150 -1.33 16.64 -10.22
C ALA A 150 -0.68 16.47 -11.59
N LYS A 151 -1.46 16.06 -12.60
CA LYS A 151 -1.02 15.95 -13.98
C LYS A 151 -0.48 17.27 -14.51
N GLN A 152 -1.24 18.36 -14.38
CA GLN A 152 -0.83 19.68 -14.82
C GLN A 152 0.45 20.15 -14.14
N ILE A 153 0.56 19.97 -12.81
CA ILE A 153 1.78 20.32 -12.07
C ILE A 153 3.01 19.58 -12.65
N ILE A 154 2.89 18.29 -12.90
CA ILE A 154 4.02 17.50 -13.44
C ILE A 154 4.34 17.92 -14.87
N GLU A 155 3.34 18.15 -15.74
CA GLU A 155 3.53 18.62 -17.12
C GLU A 155 4.18 20.00 -17.18
N ASP A 156 3.77 20.94 -16.32
CA ASP A 156 4.32 22.30 -16.24
C ASP A 156 5.82 22.30 -15.88
N TYR A 157 6.33 21.25 -15.23
CA TYR A 157 7.72 21.13 -14.81
C TYR A 157 8.50 20.03 -15.53
N GLN A 158 7.87 19.31 -16.49
CA GLN A 158 8.50 18.20 -17.17
C GLN A 158 9.74 18.60 -17.97
N ASP A 159 9.72 19.79 -18.58
CA ASP A 159 10.79 20.31 -19.45
C ASP A 159 11.55 21.49 -18.83
N LYS A 160 11.25 21.85 -17.59
CA LYS A 160 11.95 22.93 -16.90
C LYS A 160 13.15 22.36 -16.17
N ASP A 161 14.31 22.84 -16.53
CA ASP A 161 15.56 22.52 -15.84
C ASP A 161 15.47 22.83 -14.35
N GLU A 162 16.28 22.13 -13.56
CA GLU A 162 16.38 22.14 -12.08
C GLU A 162 16.63 23.52 -11.44
N ILE A 163 16.53 24.61 -12.20
CA ILE A 163 16.77 26.02 -11.78
C ILE A 163 15.85 26.45 -10.63
N ILE A 164 14.77 25.70 -10.40
CA ILE A 164 13.88 25.94 -9.26
C ILE A 164 14.13 24.79 -8.27
N ASN A 165 14.67 25.07 -7.09
CA ASN A 165 14.87 24.16 -5.94
C ASN A 165 13.61 23.37 -5.48
N ARG A 166 12.66 23.11 -6.38
CA ARG A 166 11.36 22.49 -6.14
C ARG A 166 11.15 21.21 -6.95
N VAL A 167 12.01 20.93 -7.91
CA VAL A 167 11.89 19.79 -8.80
C VAL A 167 13.08 18.86 -8.62
N THR A 168 12.80 17.58 -8.40
CA THR A 168 13.82 16.53 -8.37
C THR A 168 13.44 15.47 -9.38
N ARG A 169 14.39 15.00 -10.17
CA ARG A 169 14.21 13.92 -11.14
C ARG A 169 15.17 12.78 -10.87
N HIS A 170 14.66 11.57 -11.08
CA HIS A 170 15.46 10.36 -11.09
C HIS A 170 15.05 9.49 -12.26
N VAL A 171 16.03 9.01 -13.00
CA VAL A 171 15.83 8.11 -14.14
C VAL A 171 16.48 6.76 -13.83
N SER A 172 15.72 5.69 -14.01
CA SER A 172 16.23 4.33 -13.90
C SER A 172 15.89 3.54 -15.16
N GLN A 173 16.80 2.68 -15.60
CA GLN A 173 16.61 1.81 -16.74
C GLN A 173 16.88 0.36 -16.33
N ASN A 174 15.96 -0.53 -16.67
CA ASN A 174 16.08 -1.96 -16.45
C ASN A 174 15.96 -2.69 -17.78
N THR A 175 16.83 -3.68 -17.99
CA THR A 175 16.77 -4.56 -19.15
C THR A 175 16.58 -5.99 -18.65
N GLY A 176 15.53 -6.68 -19.12
CA GLY A 176 15.24 -8.05 -18.72
C GLY A 176 14.01 -8.61 -19.41
N HIS A 177 13.90 -9.92 -19.48
CA HIS A 177 12.77 -10.63 -20.08
C HIS A 177 12.38 -10.13 -21.49
N GLY A 178 13.39 -9.81 -22.33
CA GLY A 178 13.18 -9.35 -23.70
C GLY A 178 12.62 -7.93 -23.84
N ARG A 179 12.74 -7.08 -22.81
CA ARG A 179 12.25 -5.69 -22.80
C ARG A 179 13.24 -4.74 -22.15
N ILE A 180 13.19 -3.49 -22.59
CA ILE A 180 13.87 -2.36 -21.98
C ILE A 180 12.79 -1.50 -21.32
N GLU A 181 12.93 -1.19 -20.06
CA GLU A 181 12.01 -0.34 -19.31
C GLU A 181 12.77 0.83 -18.70
N THR A 182 12.39 2.05 -19.09
CA THR A 182 12.90 3.30 -18.53
C THR A 182 11.83 3.93 -17.67
N ARG A 183 12.16 4.28 -16.43
CA ARG A 183 11.27 5.00 -15.51
C ARG A 183 11.88 6.33 -15.15
N THR A 184 11.11 7.38 -15.38
CA THR A 184 11.43 8.74 -14.96
C THR A 184 10.49 9.12 -13.82
N CYS A 185 11.05 9.34 -12.64
CA CYS A 185 10.35 9.85 -11.47
C CYS A 185 10.62 11.36 -11.36
N THR A 186 9.56 12.17 -11.42
CA THR A 186 9.62 13.63 -11.23
C THR A 186 8.86 13.97 -9.96
N VAL A 187 9.52 14.66 -9.03
CA VAL A 187 8.92 15.13 -7.77
C VAL A 187 8.88 16.65 -7.80
N VAL A 188 7.69 17.22 -7.60
CA VAL A 188 7.49 18.68 -7.49
C VAL A 188 7.00 19.01 -6.08
N SER A 189 7.74 19.84 -5.34
CA SER A 189 7.45 20.19 -3.96
C SER A 189 7.18 21.68 -3.79
N TYR A 190 6.05 22.00 -3.16
CA TYR A 190 5.68 23.36 -2.74
C TYR A 190 5.59 23.47 -1.21
N GLY A 191 5.97 22.44 -0.48
CA GLY A 191 5.82 22.38 0.96
C GLY A 191 4.36 22.51 1.41
N PRO A 192 4.08 23.21 2.52
CA PRO A 192 2.70 23.30 3.08
C PRO A 192 1.68 23.97 2.16
N ILE A 193 2.11 24.71 1.11
CA ILE A 193 1.20 25.34 0.14
C ILE A 193 0.50 24.27 -0.69
N MET A 194 1.15 23.13 -0.93
CA MET A 194 0.61 22.04 -1.75
C MET A 194 -0.73 21.54 -1.21
N GLU A 195 -0.88 21.40 0.10
CA GLU A 195 -2.15 20.97 0.72
C GLU A 195 -3.32 21.90 0.38
N LYS A 196 -3.08 23.22 0.29
CA LYS A 196 -4.10 24.23 -0.02
C LYS A 196 -4.54 24.20 -1.48
N MET A 197 -3.69 23.74 -2.38
CA MET A 197 -3.99 23.64 -3.81
C MET A 197 -4.98 22.51 -4.13
N PHE A 198 -5.01 21.46 -3.33
CA PHE A 198 -5.86 20.29 -3.56
C PHE A 198 -7.23 20.46 -2.90
N LYS A 199 -8.32 20.27 -3.67
CA LYS A 199 -9.71 20.54 -3.22
C LYS A 199 -10.21 19.62 -2.11
N LYS A 200 -9.72 18.40 -2.02
CA LYS A 200 -9.95 17.55 -0.85
C LYS A 200 -8.65 17.55 -0.07
N LYS A 201 -8.69 18.05 1.15
CA LYS A 201 -7.52 18.16 2.02
C LYS A 201 -6.87 16.79 2.17
N LEU A 202 -5.73 16.62 1.53
CA LEU A 202 -4.79 15.56 1.82
C LEU A 202 -3.86 16.12 2.88
N VAL A 203 -4.15 15.79 4.14
CA VAL A 203 -3.47 16.37 5.30
C VAL A 203 -1.97 16.12 5.20
N GLY A 204 -1.16 17.17 5.36
CA GLY A 204 0.29 17.07 5.28
C GLY A 204 0.87 16.86 3.87
N LEU A 205 0.10 17.08 2.80
CA LEU A 205 0.59 16.99 1.42
C LEU A 205 1.66 18.05 1.17
N LYS A 206 2.87 17.61 0.78
CA LYS A 206 4.04 18.47 0.53
C LYS A 206 4.49 18.47 -0.93
N SER A 207 4.25 17.37 -1.65
CA SER A 207 4.78 17.14 -3.00
C SER A 207 3.81 16.37 -3.88
N VAL A 208 3.95 16.55 -5.19
CA VAL A 208 3.33 15.72 -6.21
C VAL A 208 4.42 14.94 -6.94
N VAL A 209 4.14 13.68 -7.26
CA VAL A 209 5.08 12.80 -7.94
C VAL A 209 4.44 12.33 -9.25
N GLY A 210 5.20 12.40 -10.34
CA GLY A 210 4.87 11.76 -11.61
C GLY A 210 5.88 10.66 -11.94
N ILE A 211 5.39 9.46 -12.25
CA ILE A 211 6.22 8.34 -12.68
C ILE A 211 5.86 8.01 -14.12
N LYS A 212 6.74 8.38 -15.04
CA LYS A 212 6.64 8.02 -16.46
C LYS A 212 7.38 6.69 -16.64
N SER A 213 6.68 5.68 -17.13
CA SER A 213 7.24 4.37 -17.49
C SER A 213 7.16 4.18 -18.99
N GLU A 214 8.31 3.98 -19.62
CA GLU A 214 8.48 3.74 -21.06
C GLU A 214 9.02 2.33 -21.23
N ARG A 215 8.34 1.52 -22.06
CA ARG A 215 8.70 0.12 -22.27
C ARG A 215 8.80 -0.18 -23.75
N THR A 216 9.92 -0.80 -24.15
CA THR A 216 10.15 -1.32 -25.48
C THR A 216 10.38 -2.83 -25.46
N ILE A 217 9.60 -3.58 -26.24
CA ILE A 217 9.81 -5.03 -26.45
C ILE A 217 10.89 -5.20 -27.51
N VAL A 218 12.02 -5.80 -27.13
CA VAL A 218 13.21 -5.90 -28.02
C VAL A 218 12.92 -6.69 -29.30
N ALA A 219 12.13 -7.77 -29.21
CA ALA A 219 11.85 -8.64 -30.35
C ALA A 219 10.92 -8.00 -31.40
N THR A 220 9.97 -7.14 -31.00
CA THR A 220 8.94 -6.57 -31.88
C THR A 220 9.13 -5.09 -32.14
N GLY A 221 9.96 -4.39 -31.32
CA GLY A 221 10.06 -2.93 -31.34
C GLY A 221 8.83 -2.22 -30.78
N GLU A 222 7.86 -2.95 -30.22
CA GLU A 222 6.63 -2.37 -29.67
C GLU A 222 6.99 -1.46 -28.48
N TYR A 223 6.50 -0.21 -28.56
CA TYR A 223 6.71 0.81 -27.52
C TYR A 223 5.40 1.13 -26.81
N THR A 224 5.44 1.17 -25.48
CA THR A 224 4.32 1.61 -24.65
C THR A 224 4.78 2.63 -23.64
N GLN A 225 3.92 3.60 -23.31
CA GLN A 225 4.18 4.62 -22.32
C GLN A 225 2.99 4.75 -21.37
N GLU A 226 3.28 4.86 -20.06
CA GLU A 226 2.29 5.10 -19.01
C GLU A 226 2.82 6.17 -18.07
N VAL A 227 1.94 7.06 -17.58
CA VAL A 227 2.26 8.02 -16.50
C VAL A 227 1.32 7.80 -15.33
N ARG A 228 1.87 7.69 -14.14
CA ARG A 228 1.14 7.56 -12.87
C ARG A 228 1.48 8.73 -11.96
N TYR A 229 0.49 9.15 -11.19
CA TYR A 229 0.62 10.26 -10.27
C TYR A 229 0.28 9.84 -8.84
#